data_f81e20bcf39ebf948ca1ce05fd5cd526
#
_entry.id   f81e20bcf39ebf948ca1ce05fd5cd526
#
_cell.length_a   1.000
_cell.length_b   1.000
_cell.length_c   1.000
_cell.angle_alpha   90.00
_cell.angle_beta   90.00
_cell.angle_gamma   90.00
#
_symmetry.space_group_name_H-M   'P 1'
#
loop_
_entity.id
_entity.type
_entity.pdbx_description
1 polymer ?
#
loop_
_entity_poly.entity_id
_entity_poly.type
_entity_poly.pdbx_seq_one_letter_code
_entity_poly.pdbx_strand_id
1 'polypeptide(L)'
;MRPMTGLRLLSIVLVAAGCSSGMRNAASSPVMPAADVVAIRAVFDTTAFGWNHGDLSAYLYAYAPSATAMGRTGLVHGPSGIEEQMRAGFWKTGRPTQSLSYDHLEIRQLGRNHALATGQYILTGGGQPDRTGWFSTIWERTPAGWRMIHDHS
;
A
#
# COMPACT_ATOMS: atom_id res chain seq x y z
N MET A 1 14.83 -65.42 -63.86
CA MET A 1 14.17 -65.31 -62.56
C MET A 1 14.67 -64.06 -61.88
N ARG A 2 13.88 -62.98 -61.74
CA ARG A 2 14.27 -61.75 -61.11
C ARG A 2 13.34 -61.60 -59.85
N PRO A 3 13.86 -61.26 -58.63
CA PRO A 3 13.01 -60.97 -57.50
C PRO A 3 12.54 -59.51 -57.53
N MET A 4 11.27 -59.34 -57.23
CA MET A 4 10.59 -58.03 -57.12
C MET A 4 10.96 -57.37 -55.80
N THR A 5 11.49 -56.15 -55.92
CA THR A 5 11.85 -55.30 -54.79
C THR A 5 10.60 -54.59 -54.28
N GLY A 6 10.14 -54.91 -53.07
CA GLY A 6 9.01 -54.24 -52.43
C GLY A 6 9.37 -52.87 -51.89
N LEU A 7 8.69 -51.85 -52.39
CA LEU A 7 8.80 -50.45 -51.91
C LEU A 7 7.95 -50.31 -50.64
N ARG A 8 8.63 -50.09 -49.49
CA ARG A 8 7.95 -49.79 -48.25
C ARG A 8 7.70 -48.27 -48.16
N LEU A 9 6.42 -47.89 -48.22
CA LEU A 9 5.99 -46.51 -47.93
C LEU A 9 6.09 -46.26 -46.42
N LEU A 10 6.97 -45.32 -46.04
CA LEU A 10 7.10 -44.84 -44.69
C LEU A 10 6.12 -43.68 -44.48
N SER A 11 5.02 -43.94 -43.75
CA SER A 11 4.02 -42.92 -43.39
C SER A 11 4.60 -42.08 -42.26
N ILE A 12 4.94 -40.82 -42.52
CA ILE A 12 5.33 -39.84 -41.53
C ILE A 12 4.04 -39.24 -40.96
N VAL A 13 3.74 -39.55 -39.69
CA VAL A 13 2.66 -38.91 -38.94
C VAL A 13 3.23 -37.61 -38.36
N LEU A 14 2.81 -36.47 -38.88
CA LEU A 14 3.11 -35.15 -38.34
C LEU A 14 2.16 -34.90 -37.14
N VAL A 15 2.70 -35.00 -35.93
CA VAL A 15 1.96 -34.58 -34.69
C VAL A 15 2.13 -33.07 -34.60
N ALA A 16 1.10 -32.31 -34.96
CA ALA A 16 1.02 -30.89 -34.70
C ALA A 16 0.74 -30.66 -33.21
N ALA A 17 1.79 -30.33 -32.44
CA ALA A 17 1.66 -29.82 -31.06
C ALA A 17 1.04 -28.43 -31.10
N GLY A 18 -0.29 -28.35 -30.93
CA GLY A 18 -0.99 -27.10 -30.79
C GLY A 18 -0.60 -26.42 -29.43
N CYS A 19 0.24 -25.41 -29.46
CA CYS A 19 0.42 -24.50 -28.33
C CYS A 19 -0.89 -23.70 -28.15
N SER A 20 -1.78 -24.18 -27.28
CA SER A 20 -2.88 -23.35 -26.77
C SER A 20 -2.28 -22.25 -25.92
N SER A 21 -2.08 -21.08 -26.49
CA SER A 21 -1.83 -19.86 -25.74
C SER A 21 -3.09 -19.54 -24.95
N GLY A 22 -3.20 -20.10 -23.75
CA GLY A 22 -4.23 -19.70 -22.81
C GLY A 22 -4.07 -18.20 -22.57
N MET A 23 -4.96 -17.38 -23.15
CA MET A 23 -5.14 -16.01 -22.72
C MET A 23 -5.43 -16.06 -21.23
N ARG A 24 -4.42 -15.75 -20.41
CA ARG A 24 -4.66 -15.45 -19.00
C ARG A 24 -5.55 -14.22 -19.02
N ASN A 25 -6.84 -14.40 -18.74
CA ASN A 25 -7.70 -13.29 -18.39
C ASN A 25 -6.95 -12.52 -17.32
N ALA A 26 -6.57 -11.29 -17.60
CA ALA A 26 -6.10 -10.37 -16.59
C ALA A 26 -7.24 -10.30 -15.57
N ALA A 27 -7.06 -11.00 -14.44
CA ALA A 27 -8.02 -10.94 -13.36
C ALA A 27 -8.14 -9.47 -13.00
N SER A 28 -9.32 -8.87 -13.20
CA SER A 28 -9.63 -7.55 -12.73
C SER A 28 -9.23 -7.49 -11.26
N SER A 29 -8.38 -6.54 -10.88
CA SER A 29 -7.99 -6.38 -9.48
C SER A 29 -9.26 -6.36 -8.63
N PRO A 30 -9.36 -7.18 -7.58
CA PRO A 30 -10.56 -7.24 -6.77
C PRO A 30 -10.89 -5.83 -6.26
N VAL A 31 -12.12 -5.39 -6.50
CA VAL A 31 -12.60 -4.10 -6.00
C VAL A 31 -12.67 -4.19 -4.48
N MET A 32 -12.03 -3.27 -3.79
CA MET A 32 -12.04 -3.23 -2.33
C MET A 32 -13.48 -2.98 -1.82
N PRO A 33 -13.97 -3.74 -0.83
CA PRO A 33 -15.28 -3.50 -0.24
C PRO A 33 -15.40 -2.06 0.26
N ALA A 34 -16.53 -1.40 -0.01
CA ALA A 34 -16.74 0.00 0.39
C ALA A 34 -16.59 0.21 1.90
N ALA A 35 -17.02 -0.76 2.72
CA ALA A 35 -16.83 -0.70 4.17
C ALA A 35 -15.36 -0.64 4.59
N ASP A 36 -14.47 -1.31 3.87
CA ASP A 36 -13.03 -1.30 4.14
C ASP A 36 -12.40 0.04 3.75
N VAL A 37 -12.83 0.60 2.62
CA VAL A 37 -12.41 1.95 2.20
C VAL A 37 -12.80 2.97 3.27
N VAL A 38 -14.05 2.92 3.76
CA VAL A 38 -14.54 3.80 4.83
C VAL A 38 -13.72 3.60 6.12
N ALA A 39 -13.43 2.35 6.48
CA ALA A 39 -12.66 2.05 7.69
C ALA A 39 -11.23 2.61 7.63
N ILE A 40 -10.53 2.47 6.50
CA ILE A 40 -9.18 3.03 6.33
C ILE A 40 -9.23 4.57 6.35
N ARG A 41 -10.21 5.20 5.67
CA ARG A 41 -10.40 6.66 5.71
C ARG A 41 -10.60 7.16 7.13
N ALA A 42 -11.41 6.48 7.95
CA ALA A 42 -11.62 6.85 9.34
C ALA A 42 -10.32 6.80 10.18
N VAL A 43 -9.37 5.92 9.84
CA VAL A 43 -8.06 5.93 10.50
C VAL A 43 -7.24 7.15 10.05
N PHE A 44 -7.27 7.54 8.79
CA PHE A 44 -6.64 8.79 8.34
C PHE A 44 -7.24 10.01 9.05
N ASP A 45 -8.57 10.06 9.22
CA ASP A 45 -9.24 11.13 9.96
C ASP A 45 -8.76 11.17 11.42
N THR A 46 -8.58 10.01 12.05
CA THR A 46 -8.04 9.90 13.42
C THR A 46 -6.59 10.41 13.50
N THR A 47 -5.75 10.11 12.51
CA THR A 47 -4.37 10.62 12.47
C THR A 47 -4.33 12.14 12.30
N ALA A 48 -5.15 12.68 11.39
CA ALA A 48 -5.26 14.13 11.20
C ALA A 48 -5.79 14.81 12.47
N PHE A 49 -6.79 14.23 13.14
CA PHE A 49 -7.27 14.72 14.42
C PHE A 49 -6.15 14.74 15.47
N GLY A 50 -5.43 13.62 15.65
CA GLY A 50 -4.32 13.54 16.60
C GLY A 50 -3.25 14.59 16.35
N TRP A 51 -2.84 14.74 15.08
CA TRP A 51 -1.90 15.78 14.68
C TRP A 51 -2.39 17.19 15.04
N ASN A 52 -3.62 17.53 14.64
CA ASN A 52 -4.16 18.88 14.78
C ASN A 52 -4.43 19.27 16.25
N HIS A 53 -4.64 18.28 17.12
CA HIS A 53 -4.85 18.50 18.56
C HIS A 53 -3.58 18.29 19.41
N GLY A 54 -2.44 17.89 18.78
CA GLY A 54 -1.21 17.59 19.49
C GLY A 54 -1.25 16.24 20.24
N ASP A 55 -2.23 15.40 19.95
CA ASP A 55 -2.36 14.05 20.50
C ASP A 55 -1.53 13.05 19.66
N LEU A 56 -0.28 12.87 20.05
CA LEU A 56 0.64 11.97 19.38
C LEU A 56 0.17 10.50 19.46
N SER A 57 -0.53 10.11 20.53
CA SER A 57 -1.08 8.75 20.67
C SER A 57 -2.15 8.48 19.63
N ALA A 58 -3.08 9.42 19.44
CA ALA A 58 -4.11 9.33 18.39
C ALA A 58 -3.49 9.32 16.98
N TYR A 59 -2.41 10.10 16.74
CA TYR A 59 -1.67 10.05 15.49
C TYR A 59 -1.04 8.68 15.25
N LEU A 60 -0.40 8.08 16.26
CA LEU A 60 0.27 6.78 16.17
C LEU A 60 -0.70 5.60 16.13
N TYR A 61 -1.97 5.80 16.42
CA TYR A 61 -2.99 4.73 16.42
C TYR A 61 -3.09 3.99 15.07
N ALA A 62 -2.76 4.66 13.98
CA ALA A 62 -2.77 4.05 12.65
C ALA A 62 -1.77 2.89 12.49
N TYR A 63 -0.66 2.92 13.22
CA TYR A 63 0.46 2.02 12.99
C TYR A 63 0.29 0.68 13.70
N ALA A 64 0.53 -0.41 12.97
CA ALA A 64 0.63 -1.74 13.55
C ALA A 64 1.92 -1.88 14.39
N PRO A 65 1.99 -2.83 15.34
CA PRO A 65 3.23 -3.09 16.08
C PRO A 65 4.44 -3.41 15.20
N SER A 66 4.21 -4.04 14.04
CA SER A 66 5.23 -4.39 13.03
C SER A 66 5.49 -3.29 12.00
N ALA A 67 4.89 -2.11 12.15
CA ALA A 67 4.96 -1.04 11.16
C ALA A 67 6.40 -0.58 10.91
N THR A 68 6.64 -0.12 9.69
CA THR A 68 7.84 0.60 9.30
C THR A 68 7.46 1.94 8.69
N ALA A 69 8.31 2.95 8.84
CA ALA A 69 8.15 4.22 8.15
C ALA A 69 9.45 4.60 7.45
N MET A 70 9.35 4.95 6.18
CA MET A 70 10.44 5.45 5.37
C MET A 70 10.29 6.96 5.22
N GLY A 71 11.17 7.68 5.85
CA GLY A 71 11.24 9.13 5.73
C GLY A 71 12.61 9.58 5.20
N ARG A 72 12.82 10.88 5.23
CA ARG A 72 14.04 11.52 4.71
C ARG A 72 15.34 11.03 5.37
N THR A 73 15.29 10.57 6.61
CA THR A 73 16.45 10.09 7.38
C THR A 73 16.66 8.58 7.32
N GLY A 74 15.80 7.87 6.60
CA GLY A 74 15.87 6.41 6.43
C GLY A 74 14.64 5.68 6.97
N LEU A 75 14.80 4.37 7.14
CA LEU A 75 13.75 3.47 7.62
C LEU A 75 13.77 3.38 9.15
N VAL A 76 12.62 3.58 9.77
CA VAL A 76 12.40 3.33 11.19
C VAL A 76 11.41 2.17 11.40
N HIS A 77 11.48 1.52 12.56
CA HIS A 77 10.73 0.31 12.86
C HIS A 77 9.87 0.49 14.11
N GLY A 78 8.63 0.03 14.01
CA GLY A 78 7.66 0.00 15.09
C GLY A 78 7.13 1.38 15.50
N PRO A 79 6.01 1.40 16.25
CA PRO A 79 5.42 2.66 16.72
C PRO A 79 6.38 3.51 17.56
N SER A 80 7.25 2.89 18.37
CA SER A 80 8.24 3.63 19.20
C SER A 80 9.28 4.38 18.36
N GLY A 81 9.82 3.74 17.29
CA GLY A 81 10.75 4.42 16.40
C GLY A 81 10.08 5.54 15.60
N ILE A 82 8.82 5.32 15.18
CA ILE A 82 8.02 6.35 14.52
C ILE A 82 7.72 7.49 15.49
N GLU A 83 7.36 7.21 16.73
CA GLU A 83 7.15 8.20 17.77
C GLU A 83 8.39 9.07 18.00
N GLU A 84 9.55 8.46 18.13
CA GLU A 84 10.82 9.19 18.29
C GLU A 84 11.06 10.13 17.11
N GLN A 85 10.86 9.66 15.88
CA GLN A 85 10.99 10.48 14.68
C GLN A 85 9.99 11.66 14.67
N MET A 86 8.74 11.42 15.06
CA MET A 86 7.71 12.46 15.13
C MET A 86 8.04 13.49 16.21
N ARG A 87 8.50 13.06 17.39
CA ARG A 87 8.92 13.95 18.46
C ARG A 87 10.13 14.81 18.05
N ALA A 88 11.12 14.22 17.39
CA ALA A 88 12.28 14.95 16.87
C ALA A 88 11.94 15.92 15.73
N GLY A 89 10.91 15.63 14.94
CA GLY A 89 10.46 16.44 13.80
C GLY A 89 9.44 17.50 14.17
N PHE A 90 8.25 17.04 14.48
CA PHE A 90 7.05 17.88 14.53
C PHE A 90 6.55 18.19 15.95
N TRP A 91 6.85 17.35 16.95
CA TRP A 91 6.44 17.51 18.35
C TRP A 91 7.50 18.12 19.26
N LYS A 92 8.50 18.82 18.71
CA LYS A 92 9.59 19.46 19.50
C LYS A 92 9.08 20.42 20.57
N THR A 93 7.98 21.11 20.31
CA THR A 93 7.37 22.08 21.23
C THR A 93 6.09 21.55 21.87
N GLY A 94 5.91 20.23 21.90
CA GLY A 94 4.76 19.56 22.50
C GLY A 94 3.60 19.30 21.52
N ARG A 95 3.57 19.97 20.37
CA ARG A 95 2.55 19.76 19.31
C ARG A 95 3.07 20.26 17.96
N PRO A 96 2.53 19.77 16.84
CA PRO A 96 2.80 20.34 15.52
C PRO A 96 2.30 21.79 15.43
N THR A 97 3.04 22.62 14.71
CA THR A 97 2.67 24.03 14.48
C THR A 97 1.70 24.19 13.31
N GLN A 98 1.83 23.33 12.29
CA GLN A 98 0.96 23.34 11.11
C GLN A 98 -0.16 22.32 11.27
N SER A 99 -1.32 22.61 10.67
CA SER A 99 -2.45 21.69 10.58
C SER A 99 -2.23 20.69 9.44
N LEU A 100 -2.59 19.43 9.68
CA LEU A 100 -2.54 18.33 8.71
C LEU A 100 -3.92 18.08 8.11
N SER A 101 -3.97 17.94 6.80
CA SER A 101 -5.09 17.36 6.06
C SER A 101 -4.58 16.43 4.96
N TYR A 102 -5.51 15.61 4.42
CA TYR A 102 -5.20 14.70 3.32
C TYR A 102 -6.07 15.01 2.11
N ASP A 103 -5.50 14.89 0.92
CA ASP A 103 -6.20 15.03 -0.35
C ASP A 103 -5.80 13.92 -1.32
N HIS A 104 -6.55 13.78 -2.42
CA HIS A 104 -6.33 12.76 -3.46
C HIS A 104 -6.17 11.34 -2.92
N LEU A 105 -6.88 11.02 -1.81
CA LEU A 105 -6.76 9.72 -1.15
C LEU A 105 -7.43 8.63 -1.98
N GLU A 106 -6.62 7.74 -2.54
CA GLU A 106 -7.03 6.55 -3.27
C GLU A 106 -6.67 5.30 -2.46
N ILE A 107 -7.61 4.36 -2.35
CA ILE A 107 -7.43 3.11 -1.60
C ILE A 107 -7.77 1.95 -2.53
N ARG A 108 -6.83 1.03 -2.71
CA ARG A 108 -7.00 -0.16 -3.55
C ARG A 108 -6.59 -1.42 -2.82
N GLN A 109 -7.27 -2.51 -3.12
CA GLN A 109 -6.96 -3.81 -2.55
C GLN A 109 -5.65 -4.36 -3.14
N LEU A 110 -4.76 -4.89 -2.30
CA LEU A 110 -3.57 -5.65 -2.70
C LEU A 110 -3.76 -7.16 -2.53
N GLY A 111 -4.66 -7.57 -1.66
CA GLY A 111 -4.97 -8.96 -1.36
C GLY A 111 -6.12 -9.04 -0.37
N ARG A 112 -6.45 -10.23 0.12
CA ARG A 112 -7.61 -10.44 1.02
C ARG A 112 -7.56 -9.53 2.26
N ASN A 113 -6.39 -9.35 2.85
CA ASN A 113 -6.18 -8.66 4.12
C ASN A 113 -5.23 -7.45 3.98
N HIS A 114 -4.91 -7.02 2.76
CA HIS A 114 -3.98 -5.92 2.53
C HIS A 114 -4.54 -4.91 1.55
N ALA A 115 -4.21 -3.65 1.77
CA ALA A 115 -4.55 -2.53 0.91
C ALA A 115 -3.34 -1.60 0.73
N LEU A 116 -3.33 -0.88 -0.38
CA LEU A 116 -2.48 0.28 -0.60
C LEU A 116 -3.36 1.53 -0.53
N ALA A 117 -2.93 2.52 0.24
CA ALA A 117 -3.46 3.86 0.13
C ALA A 117 -2.38 4.80 -0.39
N THR A 118 -2.75 5.64 -1.34
CA THR A 118 -1.92 6.73 -1.86
C THR A 118 -2.67 8.04 -1.73
N GLY A 119 -1.96 9.14 -1.59
CA GLY A 119 -2.59 10.45 -1.45
C GLY A 119 -1.57 11.55 -1.27
N GLN A 120 -2.06 12.73 -0.92
CA GLN A 120 -1.26 13.90 -0.60
C GLN A 120 -1.50 14.30 0.86
N TYR A 121 -0.43 14.53 1.62
CA TYR A 121 -0.54 15.29 2.87
C TYR A 121 -0.39 16.78 2.57
N ILE A 122 -1.11 17.59 3.32
CA ILE A 122 -1.07 19.05 3.23
C ILE A 122 -0.87 19.59 4.65
N LEU A 123 0.19 20.36 4.84
CA LEU A 123 0.49 21.05 6.08
C LEU A 123 0.32 22.55 5.86
N THR A 124 -0.55 23.20 6.64
CA THR A 124 -0.89 24.62 6.48
C THR A 124 -0.87 25.36 7.81
N GLY A 125 -0.69 26.67 7.76
CA GLY A 125 -0.77 27.54 8.92
C GLY A 125 0.49 27.56 9.80
N GLY A 126 0.35 27.94 11.07
CA GLY A 126 1.46 28.00 12.02
C GLY A 126 2.52 29.04 11.69
N GLY A 127 2.25 30.01 10.81
CA GLY A 127 3.23 31.01 10.38
C GLY A 127 4.36 30.44 9.51
N GLN A 128 4.20 29.24 9.00
CA GLN A 128 5.15 28.55 8.12
C GLN A 128 4.58 28.48 6.69
N PRO A 129 5.44 28.42 5.65
CA PRO A 129 4.98 28.14 4.30
C PRO A 129 4.23 26.81 4.24
N ASP A 130 3.16 26.77 3.46
CA ASP A 130 2.41 25.52 3.22
C ASP A 130 3.30 24.46 2.58
N ARG A 131 3.13 23.22 3.00
CA ARG A 131 3.90 22.08 2.52
C ARG A 131 2.96 20.98 2.08
N THR A 132 3.24 20.40 0.94
CA THR A 132 2.54 19.21 0.44
C THR A 132 3.55 18.13 0.07
N GLY A 133 3.13 16.89 0.16
CA GLY A 133 3.91 15.76 -0.33
C GLY A 133 3.01 14.57 -0.63
N TRP A 134 3.46 13.74 -1.56
CA TRP A 134 2.79 12.49 -1.86
C TRP A 134 3.23 11.41 -0.88
N PHE A 135 2.31 10.49 -0.59
CA PHE A 135 2.61 9.34 0.25
C PHE A 135 2.06 8.05 -0.36
N SER A 136 2.62 6.94 0.06
CA SER A 136 2.09 5.60 -0.15
C SER A 136 2.18 4.81 1.14
N THR A 137 1.09 4.14 1.52
CA THR A 137 1.01 3.36 2.76
C THR A 137 0.42 1.99 2.50
N ILE A 138 0.99 0.97 3.14
CA ILE A 138 0.47 -0.40 3.10
C ILE A 138 -0.30 -0.67 4.38
N TRP A 139 -1.48 -1.25 4.22
CA TRP A 139 -2.42 -1.53 5.30
C TRP A 139 -2.68 -3.02 5.43
N GLU A 140 -2.83 -3.48 6.65
CA GLU A 140 -3.22 -4.84 7.00
C GLU A 140 -4.51 -4.84 7.82
N ARG A 141 -5.38 -5.81 7.53
CA ARG A 141 -6.58 -6.07 8.34
C ARG A 141 -6.19 -6.88 9.56
N THR A 142 -6.35 -6.32 10.73
CA THR A 142 -6.13 -6.96 12.04
C THR A 142 -7.45 -7.21 12.77
N PRO A 143 -7.47 -7.97 13.87
CA PRO A 143 -8.66 -8.07 14.73
C PRO A 143 -9.14 -6.71 15.28
N ALA A 144 -8.23 -5.74 15.43
CA ALA A 144 -8.54 -4.38 15.88
C ALA A 144 -8.89 -3.40 14.74
N GLY A 145 -9.15 -3.90 13.53
CA GLY A 145 -9.42 -3.11 12.32
C GLY A 145 -8.18 -2.93 11.44
N TRP A 146 -8.27 -2.03 10.48
CA TRP A 146 -7.18 -1.75 9.57
C TRP A 146 -6.05 -0.99 10.27
N ARG A 147 -4.80 -1.42 10.04
CA ARG A 147 -3.59 -0.80 10.57
C ARG A 147 -2.53 -0.66 9.49
N MET A 148 -1.79 0.41 9.54
CA MET A 148 -0.67 0.70 8.64
C MET A 148 0.53 -0.15 9.02
N ILE A 149 1.08 -0.90 8.07
CA ILE A 149 2.29 -1.72 8.25
C ILE A 149 3.50 -1.11 7.54
N HIS A 150 3.28 -0.16 6.63
CA HIS A 150 4.36 0.60 6.00
C HIS A 150 3.87 1.99 5.62
N ASP A 151 4.70 3.00 5.87
CA ASP A 151 4.51 4.39 5.49
C ASP A 151 5.74 4.89 4.72
N HIS A 152 5.48 5.54 3.58
CA HIS A 152 6.48 6.25 2.81
C HIS A 152 5.91 7.62 2.44
N SER A 153 6.50 8.67 3.04
CA SER A 153 6.04 10.05 2.89
C SER A 153 7.20 11.06 2.87
#